data_cbeb72960a34c22190f7e60d413e458b
#
_entry.id   cbeb72960a34c22190f7e60d413e458b
#
_cell.length_a   1.000
_cell.length_b   1.000
_cell.length_c   1.000
_cell.angle_alpha   90.00
_cell.angle_beta   90.00
_cell.angle_gamma   90.00
#
_symmetry.space_group_name_H-M   'P 1'
#
loop_
_entity.id
_entity.type
_entity.pdbx_description
1 polymer ?
#
loop_
_entity_poly.entity_id
_entity_poly.type
_entity_poly.pdbx_seq_one_letter_code
_entity_poly.pdbx_strand_id
1 'polypeptide(L)'
;MRLYPAIDVKDGQCVRLKKGLFNEVTVYSERPYEIAKGFEEAGAQFIHTVDLDGALKGHGVNAETIKKICSSVNVPVQMGGGIRTLENIQEVLDLGVYRVIIGTKAVENPDFIKAAIDRFGAEHIVVGVDAKDGLVAIEGWEKVSDKTALSLALAMKDIGVQTIVYTDISKDGMLAGPNVEQTKILSDKTGIDIIASGGMSCMDDLTHINDAGIHGAIIGKAIYEKRIDLKAAVNLFESGASYSKASAMPKAEISFKDLKLDANGLIPVVVQDYVNGEVL
;
A
#
# COMPACT_ATOMS: atom_id res chain seq x y z
N MET A 1 11.10 -8.28 -7.19
CA MET A 1 9.72 -7.74 -7.16
C MET A 1 9.17 -7.88 -5.75
N ARG A 2 8.38 -6.92 -5.25
CA ARG A 2 7.75 -7.02 -3.92
C ARG A 2 6.33 -7.55 -3.99
N LEU A 3 5.95 -8.39 -3.02
CA LEU A 3 4.61 -8.95 -2.90
C LEU A 3 3.85 -8.24 -1.76
N TYR A 4 2.58 -7.96 -2.02
CA TYR A 4 1.68 -7.30 -1.09
C TYR A 4 0.45 -8.19 -0.85
N PRO A 5 0.54 -9.21 0.04
CA PRO A 5 -0.65 -9.97 0.41
C PRO A 5 -1.67 -9.04 1.04
N ALA A 6 -2.94 -9.20 0.66
CA ALA A 6 -3.96 -8.21 0.92
C ALA A 6 -5.03 -8.69 1.90
N ILE A 7 -5.41 -7.79 2.83
CA ILE A 7 -6.47 -7.96 3.82
C ILE A 7 -7.49 -6.85 3.61
N ASP A 8 -8.68 -7.17 3.12
CA ASP A 8 -9.79 -6.23 3.10
C ASP A 8 -10.56 -6.35 4.41
N VAL A 9 -10.82 -5.22 5.05
CA VAL A 9 -11.52 -5.15 6.34
C VAL A 9 -12.90 -4.55 6.13
N LYS A 10 -13.93 -5.28 6.55
CA LYS A 10 -15.32 -4.83 6.59
C LYS A 10 -15.97 -5.33 7.87
N ASP A 11 -16.66 -4.43 8.58
CA ASP A 11 -17.29 -4.72 9.88
C ASP A 11 -16.34 -5.43 10.87
N GLY A 12 -15.04 -5.05 10.86
CA GLY A 12 -13.99 -5.65 11.69
C GLY A 12 -13.45 -7.00 11.22
N GLN A 13 -13.97 -7.57 10.15
CA GLN A 13 -13.64 -8.89 9.63
C GLN A 13 -12.74 -8.82 8.38
N CYS A 14 -11.95 -9.88 8.14
CA CYS A 14 -11.25 -10.08 6.88
C CYS A 14 -12.20 -10.64 5.84
N VAL A 15 -12.40 -9.90 4.76
CA VAL A 15 -13.37 -10.25 3.70
C VAL A 15 -12.75 -10.13 2.31
N ARG A 16 -13.50 -10.59 1.30
CA ARG A 16 -13.29 -10.27 -0.11
C ARG A 16 -14.61 -9.92 -0.76
N LEU A 17 -14.58 -8.88 -1.58
CA LEU A 17 -15.68 -8.50 -2.45
C LEU A 17 -15.52 -9.21 -3.81
N LYS A 18 -16.62 -9.51 -4.46
CA LYS A 18 -16.62 -9.95 -5.86
C LYS A 18 -16.85 -8.74 -6.76
N LYS A 19 -15.87 -8.41 -7.61
CA LYS A 19 -15.90 -7.22 -8.49
C LYS A 19 -16.16 -5.90 -7.76
N GLY A 20 -15.65 -5.77 -6.52
CA GLY A 20 -15.89 -4.57 -5.71
C GLY A 20 -17.33 -4.40 -5.20
N LEU A 21 -18.23 -5.38 -5.40
CA LEU A 21 -19.63 -5.27 -5.02
C LEU A 21 -19.80 -5.50 -3.51
N PHE A 22 -20.24 -4.48 -2.78
CA PHE A 22 -20.39 -4.49 -1.32
C PHE A 22 -21.50 -5.44 -0.80
N ASN A 23 -22.38 -5.94 -1.68
CA ASN A 23 -23.40 -6.93 -1.38
C ASN A 23 -22.95 -8.38 -1.68
N GLU A 24 -21.81 -8.57 -2.33
CA GLU A 24 -21.22 -9.89 -2.60
C GLU A 24 -19.94 -10.09 -1.78
N VAL A 25 -20.12 -10.32 -0.47
CA VAL A 25 -19.04 -10.44 0.52
C VAL A 25 -18.79 -11.89 0.88
N THR A 26 -17.54 -12.32 0.86
CA THR A 26 -17.08 -13.58 1.45
C THR A 26 -16.21 -13.27 2.66
N VAL A 27 -16.58 -13.78 3.84
CA VAL A 27 -15.79 -13.66 5.07
C VAL A 27 -14.78 -14.80 5.12
N TYR A 28 -13.49 -14.46 5.36
CA TYR A 28 -12.40 -15.44 5.50
C TYR A 28 -11.92 -15.57 6.94
N SER A 29 -12.04 -14.51 7.74
CA SER A 29 -11.67 -14.56 9.16
C SER A 29 -12.34 -13.43 9.94
N GLU A 30 -12.74 -13.74 11.18
CA GLU A 30 -13.17 -12.74 12.18
C GLU A 30 -11.97 -12.03 12.85
N ARG A 31 -10.75 -12.51 12.58
CA ARG A 31 -9.51 -12.03 13.20
C ARG A 31 -8.47 -11.65 12.13
N PRO A 32 -8.63 -10.49 11.47
CA PRO A 32 -7.72 -10.05 10.40
C PRO A 32 -6.24 -10.01 10.83
N TYR A 33 -5.97 -9.74 12.10
CA TYR A 33 -4.61 -9.71 12.66
C TYR A 33 -3.92 -11.08 12.68
N GLU A 34 -4.68 -12.20 12.75
CA GLU A 34 -4.11 -13.55 12.62
C GLU A 34 -3.71 -13.85 11.17
N ILE A 35 -4.49 -13.34 10.21
CA ILE A 35 -4.14 -13.41 8.78
C ILE A 35 -2.83 -12.63 8.53
N ALA A 36 -2.72 -11.42 9.11
CA ALA A 36 -1.50 -10.61 8.98
C ALA A 36 -0.25 -11.35 9.52
N LYS A 37 -0.35 -11.99 10.69
CA LYS A 37 0.72 -12.84 11.25
C LYS A 37 1.09 -13.98 10.31
N GLY A 38 0.10 -14.68 9.77
CA GLY A 38 0.33 -15.76 8.82
C GLY A 38 1.04 -15.28 7.54
N PHE A 39 0.78 -14.05 7.08
CA PHE A 39 1.52 -13.46 5.97
C PHE A 39 2.97 -13.15 6.33
N GLU A 40 3.22 -12.57 7.50
CA GLU A 40 4.59 -12.34 8.00
C GLU A 40 5.35 -13.67 8.19
N GLU A 41 4.73 -14.69 8.77
CA GLU A 41 5.30 -16.04 8.95
C GLU A 41 5.62 -16.73 7.61
N ALA A 42 4.84 -16.43 6.56
CA ALA A 42 5.14 -16.87 5.20
C ALA A 42 6.31 -16.10 4.57
N GLY A 43 6.82 -15.04 5.22
CA GLY A 43 7.96 -14.25 4.81
C GLY A 43 7.60 -12.97 4.04
N ALA A 44 6.33 -12.59 3.96
CA ALA A 44 5.92 -11.34 3.33
C ALA A 44 6.62 -10.15 4.00
N GLN A 45 7.15 -9.24 3.20
CA GLN A 45 7.88 -8.05 3.66
C GLN A 45 7.01 -6.80 3.73
N PHE A 46 5.78 -6.88 3.26
CA PHE A 46 4.80 -5.80 3.28
C PHE A 46 3.39 -6.38 3.30
N ILE A 47 2.44 -5.71 3.93
CA ILE A 47 1.03 -6.10 3.92
C ILE A 47 0.20 -4.95 3.33
N HIS A 48 -0.72 -5.27 2.43
CA HIS A 48 -1.72 -4.35 1.92
C HIS A 48 -3.03 -4.54 2.67
N THR A 49 -3.66 -3.44 3.11
CA THR A 49 -4.98 -3.50 3.73
C THR A 49 -5.91 -2.41 3.18
N VAL A 50 -7.20 -2.70 3.19
CA VAL A 50 -8.25 -1.76 2.78
C VAL A 50 -9.34 -1.71 3.84
N ASP A 51 -9.65 -0.50 4.33
CA ASP A 51 -10.86 -0.24 5.10
C ASP A 51 -12.04 -0.02 4.14
N LEU A 52 -12.79 -1.09 3.86
CA LEU A 52 -13.92 -1.04 2.92
C LEU A 52 -15.06 -0.16 3.44
N ASP A 53 -15.34 -0.19 4.75
CA ASP A 53 -16.35 0.68 5.37
C ASP A 53 -15.91 2.15 5.30
N GLY A 54 -14.61 2.40 5.52
CA GLY A 54 -14.01 3.72 5.37
C GLY A 54 -14.10 4.24 3.95
N ALA A 55 -13.88 3.38 2.95
CA ALA A 55 -14.02 3.76 1.54
C ALA A 55 -15.43 4.28 1.22
N LEU A 56 -16.47 3.65 1.76
CA LEU A 56 -17.86 4.08 1.61
C LEU A 56 -18.16 5.37 2.37
N LYS A 57 -17.76 5.44 3.65
CA LYS A 57 -18.11 6.55 4.54
C LYS A 57 -17.22 7.78 4.36
N GLY A 58 -16.05 7.62 3.75
CA GLY A 58 -15.10 8.71 3.51
C GLY A 58 -14.27 9.12 4.72
N HIS A 59 -14.21 8.26 5.73
CA HIS A 59 -13.34 8.37 6.91
C HIS A 59 -13.08 6.96 7.47
N GLY A 60 -12.02 6.79 8.26
CA GLY A 60 -11.67 5.49 8.88
C GLY A 60 -12.80 4.97 9.78
N VAL A 61 -13.15 3.70 9.62
CA VAL A 61 -14.23 3.05 10.39
C VAL A 61 -13.67 1.89 11.21
N ASN A 62 -12.72 1.14 10.64
CA ASN A 62 -12.16 -0.06 11.28
C ASN A 62 -10.84 0.23 12.04
N ALA A 63 -10.69 1.42 12.65
CA ALA A 63 -9.45 1.88 13.28
C ALA A 63 -8.87 0.86 14.28
N GLU A 64 -9.69 0.31 15.18
CA GLU A 64 -9.23 -0.68 16.16
C GLU A 64 -8.73 -1.97 15.52
N THR A 65 -9.37 -2.44 14.45
CA THR A 65 -8.94 -3.62 13.70
C THR A 65 -7.62 -3.35 12.98
N ILE A 66 -7.48 -2.20 12.31
CA ILE A 66 -6.25 -1.78 11.65
C ILE A 66 -5.10 -1.65 12.65
N LYS A 67 -5.34 -1.02 13.81
CA LYS A 67 -4.35 -0.93 14.89
C LYS A 67 -3.89 -2.31 15.36
N LYS A 68 -4.81 -3.27 15.53
CA LYS A 68 -4.47 -4.65 15.88
C LYS A 68 -3.63 -5.33 14.78
N ILE A 69 -3.96 -5.14 13.50
CA ILE A 69 -3.15 -5.65 12.39
C ILE A 69 -1.73 -5.08 12.51
N CYS A 70 -1.57 -3.75 12.56
CA CYS A 70 -0.28 -3.09 12.62
C CYS A 70 0.56 -3.49 13.84
N SER A 71 -0.08 -3.68 15.00
CA SER A 71 0.62 -4.06 16.24
C SER A 71 0.97 -5.56 16.32
N SER A 72 0.36 -6.40 15.48
CA SER A 72 0.55 -7.84 15.48
C SER A 72 1.71 -8.33 14.60
N VAL A 73 2.26 -7.45 13.76
CA VAL A 73 3.34 -7.75 12.80
C VAL A 73 4.46 -6.71 12.89
N ASN A 74 5.66 -7.10 12.45
CA ASN A 74 6.82 -6.21 12.37
C ASN A 74 7.02 -5.64 10.97
N VAL A 75 6.41 -6.25 9.95
CA VAL A 75 6.47 -5.75 8.59
C VAL A 75 5.56 -4.53 8.39
N PRO A 76 5.92 -3.59 7.50
CA PRO A 76 5.12 -2.42 7.23
C PRO A 76 3.77 -2.78 6.62
N VAL A 77 2.76 -1.98 6.97
CA VAL A 77 1.39 -2.10 6.44
C VAL A 77 1.07 -0.86 5.62
N GLN A 78 0.59 -1.04 4.40
CA GLN A 78 -0.03 0.05 3.64
C GLN A 78 -1.54 -0.08 3.67
N MET A 79 -2.24 1.06 3.71
CA MET A 79 -3.69 1.07 3.86
C MET A 79 -4.36 2.05 2.89
N GLY A 80 -5.44 1.58 2.24
CA GLY A 80 -6.41 2.39 1.52
C GLY A 80 -7.78 2.39 2.19
N GLY A 81 -8.64 3.28 1.73
CA GLY A 81 -10.04 3.39 2.19
C GLY A 81 -10.32 4.60 3.08
N GLY A 82 -11.17 5.51 2.62
CA GLY A 82 -11.69 6.64 3.41
C GLY A 82 -10.76 7.82 3.66
N ILE A 83 -9.61 7.91 3.00
CA ILE A 83 -8.62 8.97 3.24
C ILE A 83 -8.91 10.16 2.35
N ARG A 84 -9.40 11.26 2.95
CA ARG A 84 -9.86 12.47 2.22
C ARG A 84 -9.28 13.78 2.75
N THR A 85 -8.68 13.81 3.94
CA THR A 85 -8.07 15.00 4.56
C THR A 85 -6.68 14.68 5.12
N LEU A 86 -5.87 15.71 5.38
CA LEU A 86 -4.56 15.55 6.01
C LEU A 86 -4.66 14.99 7.43
N GLU A 87 -5.75 15.31 8.13
CA GLU A 87 -6.06 14.77 9.46
C GLU A 87 -6.32 13.27 9.37
N ASN A 88 -7.07 12.78 8.37
CA ASN A 88 -7.28 11.35 8.17
C ASN A 88 -5.95 10.62 7.89
N ILE A 89 -5.02 11.24 7.14
CA ILE A 89 -3.68 10.67 6.95
C ILE A 89 -2.97 10.53 8.29
N GLN A 90 -2.95 11.58 9.11
CA GLN A 90 -2.32 11.54 10.43
C GLN A 90 -2.94 10.45 11.32
N GLU A 91 -4.27 10.42 11.42
CA GLU A 91 -5.00 9.41 12.19
C GLU A 91 -4.59 7.99 11.79
N VAL A 92 -4.52 7.70 10.48
CA VAL A 92 -4.16 6.37 9.97
C VAL A 92 -2.69 6.04 10.25
N LEU A 93 -1.77 6.98 10.09
CA LEU A 93 -0.36 6.79 10.43
C LEU A 93 -0.17 6.55 11.95
N ASP A 94 -0.94 7.22 12.81
CA ASP A 94 -0.92 7.04 14.27
C ASP A 94 -1.41 5.65 14.71
N LEU A 95 -2.19 4.94 13.87
CA LEU A 95 -2.54 3.53 14.10
C LEU A 95 -1.36 2.57 13.86
N GLY A 96 -0.24 3.06 13.33
CA GLY A 96 0.94 2.28 12.98
C GLY A 96 0.98 1.82 11.51
N VAL A 97 0.11 2.34 10.66
CA VAL A 97 0.20 2.18 9.22
C VAL A 97 1.45 2.89 8.71
N TYR A 98 2.23 2.23 7.86
CA TYR A 98 3.47 2.81 7.31
C TYR A 98 3.20 3.84 6.23
N ARG A 99 2.27 3.57 5.30
CA ARG A 99 1.90 4.47 4.22
C ARG A 99 0.44 4.33 3.83
N VAL A 100 -0.13 5.43 3.37
CA VAL A 100 -1.54 5.52 2.99
C VAL A 100 -1.71 5.53 1.48
N ILE A 101 -2.81 4.94 1.00
CA ILE A 101 -3.17 4.90 -0.42
C ILE A 101 -4.36 5.83 -0.63
N ILE A 102 -4.17 6.84 -1.48
CA ILE A 102 -5.16 7.88 -1.77
C ILE A 102 -5.64 7.71 -3.21
N GLY A 103 -6.90 7.36 -3.40
CA GLY A 103 -7.53 7.18 -4.73
C GLY A 103 -8.26 8.42 -5.22
N THR A 104 -9.58 8.47 -5.06
CA THR A 104 -10.48 9.51 -5.59
C THR A 104 -9.94 10.94 -5.38
N LYS A 105 -9.40 11.23 -4.19
CA LYS A 105 -8.89 12.56 -3.85
C LYS A 105 -7.70 12.99 -4.71
N ALA A 106 -6.87 12.05 -5.15
CA ALA A 106 -5.75 12.35 -6.06
C ALA A 106 -6.23 12.79 -7.46
N VAL A 107 -7.37 12.28 -7.90
CA VAL A 107 -8.00 12.65 -9.17
C VAL A 107 -8.65 14.02 -9.10
N GLU A 108 -9.37 14.29 -8.00
CA GLU A 108 -10.13 15.51 -7.78
C GLU A 108 -9.26 16.73 -7.45
N ASN A 109 -8.21 16.52 -6.65
CA ASN A 109 -7.38 17.59 -6.11
C ASN A 109 -5.90 17.16 -6.02
N PRO A 110 -5.11 17.30 -7.08
CA PRO A 110 -3.68 17.01 -7.08
C PRO A 110 -2.88 17.82 -6.03
N ASP A 111 -3.28 19.05 -5.72
CA ASP A 111 -2.60 19.88 -4.71
C ASP A 111 -2.71 19.27 -3.30
N PHE A 112 -3.75 18.50 -3.04
CA PHE A 112 -3.88 17.73 -1.80
C PHE A 112 -2.76 16.69 -1.67
N ILE A 113 -2.40 16.01 -2.77
CA ILE A 113 -1.30 15.03 -2.77
C ILE A 113 0.03 15.73 -2.49
N LYS A 114 0.24 16.90 -3.12
CA LYS A 114 1.44 17.71 -2.85
C LYS A 114 1.52 18.10 -1.37
N ALA A 115 0.45 18.63 -0.79
CA ALA A 115 0.40 19.00 0.62
C ALA A 115 0.62 17.79 1.56
N ALA A 116 0.11 16.60 1.17
CA ALA A 116 0.33 15.37 1.91
C ALA A 116 1.82 14.95 1.88
N ILE A 117 2.46 15.00 0.71
CA ILE A 117 3.90 14.72 0.56
C ILE A 117 4.73 15.71 1.37
N ASP A 118 4.44 17.01 1.26
CA ASP A 118 5.18 18.06 1.97
C ASP A 118 5.09 17.90 3.50
N ARG A 119 3.96 17.38 4.01
CA ARG A 119 3.72 17.19 5.46
C ARG A 119 4.22 15.86 6.01
N PHE A 120 4.04 14.77 5.27
CA PHE A 120 4.25 13.42 5.78
C PHE A 120 5.44 12.69 5.14
N GLY A 121 5.99 13.20 4.04
CA GLY A 121 7.02 12.54 3.25
C GLY A 121 6.45 11.69 2.12
N ALA A 122 7.14 11.63 1.00
CA ALA A 122 6.69 10.90 -0.20
C ALA A 122 6.62 9.38 0.02
N GLU A 123 7.43 8.85 0.92
CA GLU A 123 7.45 7.43 1.29
C GLU A 123 6.17 6.97 2.00
N HIS A 124 5.43 7.90 2.61
CA HIS A 124 4.19 7.63 3.32
C HIS A 124 2.93 7.84 2.44
N ILE A 125 3.09 8.37 1.24
CA ILE A 125 1.98 8.69 0.34
C ILE A 125 2.04 7.85 -0.92
N VAL A 126 1.02 7.04 -1.13
CA VAL A 126 0.81 6.22 -2.34
C VAL A 126 -0.45 6.71 -3.04
N VAL A 127 -0.44 6.77 -4.35
CA VAL A 127 -1.65 7.07 -5.12
C VAL A 127 -2.26 5.78 -5.65
N GLY A 128 -3.56 5.59 -5.41
CA GLY A 128 -4.37 4.53 -6.00
C GLY A 128 -4.94 4.98 -7.34
N VAL A 129 -4.67 4.25 -8.40
CA VAL A 129 -5.20 4.46 -9.75
C VAL A 129 -6.01 3.24 -10.14
N ASP A 130 -7.29 3.30 -9.86
CA ASP A 130 -8.24 2.27 -10.28
C ASP A 130 -8.76 2.61 -11.66
N ALA A 131 -8.64 1.71 -12.62
CA ALA A 131 -8.99 2.01 -14.01
C ALA A 131 -9.87 0.93 -14.64
N LYS A 132 -10.76 1.39 -15.51
CA LYS A 132 -11.56 0.55 -16.40
C LYS A 132 -11.35 1.01 -17.84
N ASP A 133 -10.94 0.10 -18.70
CA ASP A 133 -10.66 0.40 -20.11
C ASP A 133 -9.70 1.59 -20.30
N GLY A 134 -8.71 1.71 -19.38
CA GLY A 134 -7.70 2.77 -19.37
C GLY A 134 -8.14 4.11 -18.76
N LEU A 135 -9.41 4.30 -18.43
CA LEU A 135 -9.95 5.49 -17.77
C LEU A 135 -10.04 5.29 -16.26
N VAL A 136 -9.71 6.34 -15.50
CA VAL A 136 -9.67 6.28 -14.04
C VAL A 136 -11.08 6.25 -13.46
N ALA A 137 -11.34 5.28 -12.60
CA ALA A 137 -12.55 5.16 -11.80
C ALA A 137 -12.39 5.87 -10.45
N ILE A 138 -13.46 6.45 -9.95
CA ILE A 138 -13.54 7.21 -8.70
C ILE A 138 -14.77 6.80 -7.89
N GLU A 139 -14.88 7.29 -6.65
CA GLU A 139 -16.04 7.05 -5.76
C GLU A 139 -16.34 5.55 -5.55
N GLY A 140 -15.30 4.73 -5.24
CA GLY A 140 -15.50 3.30 -5.04
C GLY A 140 -15.90 2.55 -6.32
N TRP A 141 -15.41 3.03 -7.48
CA TRP A 141 -15.66 2.49 -8.83
C TRP A 141 -17.06 2.77 -9.42
N GLU A 142 -17.85 3.61 -8.75
CA GLU A 142 -19.19 3.97 -9.22
C GLU A 142 -19.18 4.89 -10.43
N LYS A 143 -18.13 5.70 -10.56
CA LYS A 143 -17.97 6.65 -11.67
C LYS A 143 -16.65 6.46 -12.39
N VAL A 144 -16.66 6.70 -13.69
CA VAL A 144 -15.45 6.76 -14.52
C VAL A 144 -15.19 8.21 -14.89
N SER A 145 -13.97 8.68 -14.66
CA SER A 145 -13.54 10.03 -15.02
C SER A 145 -13.15 10.11 -16.49
N ASP A 146 -12.90 11.31 -17.00
CA ASP A 146 -12.36 11.57 -18.33
C ASP A 146 -10.81 11.45 -18.39
N LYS A 147 -10.16 11.22 -17.25
CA LYS A 147 -8.70 11.11 -17.15
C LYS A 147 -8.26 9.67 -17.45
N THR A 148 -7.21 9.54 -18.27
CA THR A 148 -6.55 8.24 -18.43
C THR A 148 -5.64 7.93 -17.26
N ALA A 149 -5.43 6.64 -16.96
CA ALA A 149 -4.49 6.20 -15.92
C ALA A 149 -3.09 6.78 -16.16
N LEU A 150 -2.63 6.83 -17.41
CA LEU A 150 -1.32 7.39 -17.77
C LEU A 150 -1.25 8.90 -17.52
N SER A 151 -2.27 9.67 -17.90
CA SER A 151 -2.27 11.12 -17.67
C SER A 151 -2.23 11.47 -16.19
N LEU A 152 -2.98 10.72 -15.36
CA LEU A 152 -2.95 10.89 -13.92
C LEU A 152 -1.58 10.50 -13.35
N ALA A 153 -1.02 9.37 -13.75
CA ALA A 153 0.27 8.91 -13.25
C ALA A 153 1.42 9.89 -13.59
N LEU A 154 1.41 10.50 -14.79
CA LEU A 154 2.37 11.55 -15.15
C LEU A 154 2.20 12.81 -14.28
N ALA A 155 0.96 13.26 -14.04
CA ALA A 155 0.72 14.39 -13.15
C ALA A 155 1.20 14.09 -11.70
N MET A 156 1.02 12.86 -11.22
CA MET A 156 1.50 12.45 -9.90
C MET A 156 3.04 12.38 -9.82
N LYS A 157 3.71 11.96 -10.90
CA LYS A 157 5.16 12.05 -11.01
C LYS A 157 5.67 13.47 -10.82
N ASP A 158 5.05 14.43 -11.50
CA ASP A 158 5.45 15.85 -11.44
C ASP A 158 5.29 16.46 -10.03
N ILE A 159 4.37 15.90 -9.24
CA ILE A 159 4.14 16.28 -7.83
C ILE A 159 5.15 15.63 -6.88
N GLY A 160 5.84 14.54 -7.30
CA GLY A 160 6.82 13.83 -6.49
C GLY A 160 6.31 12.53 -5.86
N VAL A 161 5.19 11.97 -6.35
CA VAL A 161 4.72 10.64 -5.96
C VAL A 161 5.74 9.58 -6.37
N GLN A 162 6.11 8.71 -5.43
CA GLN A 162 7.10 7.65 -5.64
C GLN A 162 6.48 6.30 -5.93
N THR A 163 5.26 6.06 -5.45
CA THR A 163 4.57 4.75 -5.59
C THR A 163 3.13 4.94 -6.03
N ILE A 164 2.71 4.14 -7.01
CA ILE A 164 1.32 4.04 -7.46
C ILE A 164 0.86 2.59 -7.36
N VAL A 165 -0.32 2.37 -6.78
CA VAL A 165 -1.07 1.12 -6.92
C VAL A 165 -1.99 1.27 -8.14
N TYR A 166 -1.76 0.45 -9.16
CA TYR A 166 -2.61 0.42 -10.35
C TYR A 166 -3.51 -0.81 -10.33
N THR A 167 -4.83 -0.59 -10.29
CA THR A 167 -5.85 -1.64 -10.30
C THR A 167 -6.62 -1.63 -11.61
N ASP A 168 -6.57 -2.73 -12.36
CA ASP A 168 -7.55 -2.98 -13.42
C ASP A 168 -8.82 -3.56 -12.78
N ILE A 169 -9.85 -2.70 -12.61
CA ILE A 169 -11.08 -3.08 -11.90
C ILE A 169 -11.91 -4.14 -12.65
N SER A 170 -11.72 -4.28 -13.96
CA SER A 170 -12.40 -5.33 -14.74
C SER A 170 -11.89 -6.72 -14.40
N LYS A 171 -10.67 -6.80 -13.88
CA LYS A 171 -9.98 -8.05 -13.50
C LYS A 171 -10.04 -8.34 -12.01
N ASP A 172 -10.36 -7.33 -11.18
CA ASP A 172 -10.32 -7.48 -9.73
C ASP A 172 -11.30 -8.55 -9.23
N GLY A 173 -10.80 -9.45 -8.37
CA GLY A 173 -11.55 -10.57 -7.83
C GLY A 173 -11.91 -11.69 -8.83
N MET A 174 -11.53 -11.56 -10.11
CA MET A 174 -11.92 -12.50 -11.18
C MET A 174 -10.96 -13.67 -11.38
N LEU A 175 -9.74 -13.59 -10.83
CA LEU A 175 -8.68 -14.60 -11.04
C LEU A 175 -8.43 -14.89 -12.54
N ALA A 176 -8.38 -13.83 -13.35
CA ALA A 176 -8.25 -13.90 -14.80
C ALA A 176 -6.89 -13.37 -15.33
N GLY A 177 -5.93 -13.27 -14.44
CA GLY A 177 -4.61 -12.67 -14.71
C GLY A 177 -4.62 -11.14 -14.63
N PRO A 178 -3.48 -10.52 -14.26
CA PRO A 178 -3.32 -9.07 -14.15
C PRO A 178 -3.25 -8.39 -15.52
N ASN A 179 -3.36 -7.07 -15.55
CA ASN A 179 -3.11 -6.27 -16.75
C ASN A 179 -1.63 -5.87 -16.82
N VAL A 180 -0.78 -6.83 -17.23
CA VAL A 180 0.68 -6.63 -17.31
C VAL A 180 1.03 -5.49 -18.26
N GLU A 181 0.39 -5.42 -19.44
CA GLU A 181 0.68 -4.43 -20.47
C GLU A 181 0.47 -3.01 -19.98
N GLN A 182 -0.71 -2.69 -19.45
CA GLN A 182 -1.00 -1.34 -18.95
C GLN A 182 -0.15 -0.97 -17.74
N THR A 183 0.10 -1.93 -16.85
CA THR A 183 0.98 -1.72 -15.69
C THR A 183 2.40 -1.39 -16.13
N LYS A 184 2.91 -2.11 -17.15
CA LYS A 184 4.24 -1.85 -17.70
C LYS A 184 4.32 -0.49 -18.41
N ILE A 185 3.30 -0.11 -19.19
CA ILE A 185 3.23 1.22 -19.83
C ILE A 185 3.34 2.33 -18.76
N LEU A 186 2.62 2.20 -17.66
CA LEU A 186 2.69 3.17 -16.55
C LEU A 186 4.11 3.23 -15.97
N SER A 187 4.72 2.09 -15.66
CA SER A 187 6.07 2.01 -15.12
C SER A 187 7.10 2.64 -16.07
N ASP A 188 7.11 2.23 -17.33
CA ASP A 188 8.09 2.71 -18.33
C ASP A 188 7.97 4.22 -18.61
N LYS A 189 6.74 4.75 -18.66
CA LYS A 189 6.49 6.16 -18.98
C LYS A 189 6.71 7.10 -17.80
N THR A 190 6.46 6.63 -16.60
CA THR A 190 6.58 7.47 -15.40
C THR A 190 7.90 7.30 -14.68
N GLY A 191 8.47 6.09 -14.66
CA GLY A 191 9.60 5.72 -13.79
C GLY A 191 9.21 5.65 -12.30
N ILE A 192 7.90 5.68 -11.98
CA ILE A 192 7.38 5.50 -10.62
C ILE A 192 7.31 4.01 -10.30
N ASP A 193 7.46 3.65 -9.04
CA ASP A 193 7.22 2.30 -8.54
C ASP A 193 5.75 1.91 -8.69
N ILE A 194 5.43 1.12 -9.71
CA ILE A 194 4.05 0.66 -9.95
C ILE A 194 3.83 -0.68 -9.27
N ILE A 195 2.78 -0.77 -8.47
CA ILE A 195 2.29 -2.00 -7.85
C ILE A 195 1.06 -2.46 -8.63
N ALA A 196 1.16 -3.61 -9.26
CA ALA A 196 0.05 -4.22 -10.01
C ALA A 196 -1.04 -4.72 -9.05
N SER A 197 -2.29 -4.42 -9.34
CA SER A 197 -3.46 -4.87 -8.58
C SER A 197 -4.58 -5.32 -9.51
N GLY A 198 -5.36 -6.29 -9.02
CA GLY A 198 -6.48 -6.88 -9.77
C GLY A 198 -6.07 -8.07 -10.63
N GLY A 199 -6.80 -9.17 -10.50
CA GLY A 199 -6.72 -10.33 -11.38
C GLY A 199 -5.72 -11.42 -11.03
N MET A 200 -4.74 -11.21 -10.15
CA MET A 200 -3.75 -12.24 -9.78
C MET A 200 -4.41 -13.57 -9.48
N SER A 201 -4.00 -14.65 -10.18
CA SER A 201 -4.68 -15.94 -10.14
C SER A 201 -3.75 -17.13 -9.86
N CYS A 202 -2.48 -17.08 -10.26
CA CYS A 202 -1.52 -18.16 -10.16
C CYS A 202 -0.07 -17.64 -10.10
N MET A 203 0.88 -18.55 -9.91
CA MET A 203 2.31 -18.22 -9.86
C MET A 203 2.84 -17.66 -11.18
N ASP A 204 2.31 -18.12 -12.32
CA ASP A 204 2.73 -17.64 -13.65
C ASP A 204 2.40 -16.14 -13.83
N ASP A 205 1.29 -15.66 -13.26
CA ASP A 205 0.95 -14.24 -13.27
C ASP A 205 2.02 -13.40 -12.56
N LEU A 206 2.52 -13.88 -11.41
CA LEU A 206 3.61 -13.22 -10.68
C LEU A 206 4.92 -13.24 -11.48
N THR A 207 5.18 -14.33 -12.19
CA THR A 207 6.33 -14.43 -13.09
C THR A 207 6.23 -13.39 -14.21
N HIS A 208 5.08 -13.24 -14.85
CA HIS A 208 4.87 -12.23 -15.90
C HIS A 208 5.06 -10.80 -15.39
N ILE A 209 4.57 -10.49 -14.19
CA ILE A 209 4.78 -9.18 -13.55
C ILE A 209 6.26 -8.94 -13.25
N ASN A 210 6.95 -9.95 -12.72
CA ASN A 210 8.38 -9.86 -12.42
C ASN A 210 9.23 -9.67 -13.68
N ASP A 211 8.97 -10.45 -14.72
CA ASP A 211 9.70 -10.40 -15.99
C ASP A 211 9.45 -9.10 -16.77
N ALA A 212 8.29 -8.48 -16.55
CA ALA A 212 8.00 -7.13 -17.04
C ALA A 212 8.76 -6.03 -16.30
N GLY A 213 9.50 -6.35 -15.21
CA GLY A 213 10.24 -5.39 -14.39
C GLY A 213 9.34 -4.49 -13.53
N ILE A 214 8.11 -4.91 -13.25
CA ILE A 214 7.17 -4.17 -12.43
C ILE A 214 7.58 -4.28 -10.95
N HIS A 215 7.48 -3.16 -10.22
CA HIS A 215 7.98 -3.04 -8.84
C HIS A 215 7.34 -4.05 -7.87
N GLY A 216 6.04 -4.26 -7.95
CA GLY A 216 5.35 -5.18 -7.04
C GLY A 216 3.96 -5.61 -7.48
N ALA A 217 3.39 -6.54 -6.72
CA ALA A 217 2.07 -7.09 -6.98
C ALA A 217 1.25 -7.27 -5.70
N ILE A 218 -0.01 -6.80 -5.71
CA ILE A 218 -0.99 -7.10 -4.67
C ILE A 218 -1.62 -8.45 -4.98
N ILE A 219 -1.62 -9.34 -3.97
CA ILE A 219 -2.20 -10.68 -4.07
C ILE A 219 -3.33 -10.79 -3.06
N GLY A 220 -4.55 -10.86 -3.57
CA GLY A 220 -5.75 -10.99 -2.75
C GLY A 220 -6.30 -12.40 -2.76
N LYS A 221 -7.41 -12.57 -3.47
CA LYS A 221 -8.23 -13.78 -3.52
C LYS A 221 -7.45 -15.08 -3.78
N ALA A 222 -6.41 -15.02 -4.62
CA ALA A 222 -5.62 -16.19 -4.98
C ALA A 222 -4.90 -16.86 -3.78
N ILE A 223 -4.52 -16.10 -2.75
CA ILE A 223 -3.94 -16.66 -1.51
C ILE A 223 -5.03 -17.38 -0.71
N TYR A 224 -6.18 -16.75 -0.53
CA TYR A 224 -7.28 -17.32 0.26
C TYR A 224 -7.87 -18.58 -0.39
N GLU A 225 -7.89 -18.63 -1.72
CA GLU A 225 -8.31 -19.82 -2.48
C GLU A 225 -7.18 -20.84 -2.71
N LYS A 226 -6.00 -20.64 -2.07
CA LYS A 226 -4.84 -21.53 -2.15
C LYS A 226 -4.33 -21.77 -3.57
N ARG A 227 -4.55 -20.83 -4.48
CA ARG A 227 -4.03 -20.86 -5.85
C ARG A 227 -2.58 -20.37 -5.93
N ILE A 228 -2.20 -19.48 -5.00
CA ILE A 228 -0.83 -19.02 -4.82
C ILE A 228 -0.40 -19.40 -3.41
N ASP A 229 0.67 -20.16 -3.30
CA ASP A 229 1.39 -20.38 -2.05
C ASP A 229 2.26 -19.15 -1.78
N LEU A 230 1.88 -18.36 -0.77
CA LEU A 230 2.57 -17.10 -0.46
C LEU A 230 4.04 -17.33 -0.08
N LYS A 231 4.34 -18.37 0.69
CA LYS A 231 5.72 -18.70 1.09
C LYS A 231 6.60 -19.05 -0.10
N ALA A 232 6.08 -19.85 -1.02
CA ALA A 232 6.77 -20.18 -2.25
C ALA A 232 6.98 -18.95 -3.14
N ALA A 233 5.96 -18.07 -3.24
CA ALA A 233 6.04 -16.83 -4.00
C ALA A 233 7.08 -15.87 -3.41
N VAL A 234 7.09 -15.66 -2.09
CA VAL A 234 8.08 -14.82 -1.40
C VAL A 234 9.50 -15.34 -1.65
N ASN A 235 9.73 -16.63 -1.49
CA ASN A 235 11.04 -17.23 -1.73
C ASN A 235 11.51 -17.05 -3.18
N LEU A 236 10.60 -17.05 -4.15
CA LEU A 236 10.95 -16.90 -5.56
C LEU A 236 11.20 -15.45 -5.97
N PHE A 237 10.41 -14.50 -5.46
CA PHE A 237 10.39 -13.13 -5.98
C PHE A 237 10.96 -12.08 -5.03
N GLU A 238 11.06 -12.35 -3.70
CA GLU A 238 11.57 -11.39 -2.71
C GLU A 238 12.94 -11.77 -2.14
N SER A 239 13.60 -12.82 -2.65
CA SER A 239 14.90 -13.25 -2.17
C SER A 239 15.94 -12.13 -2.35
N GLY A 240 16.35 -11.50 -1.26
CA GLY A 240 17.45 -10.54 -1.23
C GLY A 240 17.18 -9.18 -0.57
N ALA A 241 15.96 -8.84 -0.20
CA ALA A 241 15.67 -7.60 0.52
C ALA A 241 14.79 -7.88 1.76
N SER A 242 15.33 -7.71 2.96
CA SER A 242 14.55 -7.70 4.18
C SER A 242 14.28 -6.24 4.61
N TYR A 243 13.03 -5.91 4.86
CA TYR A 243 12.64 -4.66 5.50
C TYR A 243 12.23 -4.98 6.95
N SER A 244 12.68 -4.17 7.91
CA SER A 244 12.19 -4.26 9.30
C SER A 244 11.54 -2.93 9.71
N LYS A 245 10.49 -3.00 10.51
CA LYS A 245 9.77 -1.84 11.05
C LYS A 245 10.70 -0.94 11.90
N ALA A 246 11.79 -1.49 12.40
CA ALA A 246 12.81 -0.74 13.14
C ALA A 246 13.54 0.30 12.27
N SER A 247 13.58 0.09 10.93
CA SER A 247 14.14 1.07 9.99
C SER A 247 13.17 2.19 9.60
N ALA A 248 11.89 2.04 9.94
CA ALA A 248 10.83 3.03 9.70
C ALA A 248 10.40 3.71 11.01
N MET A 249 11.31 3.94 11.94
CA MET A 249 10.97 4.74 13.11
C MET A 249 10.52 6.13 12.67
N PRO A 250 9.36 6.61 13.13
CA PRO A 250 9.01 8.00 12.94
C PRO A 250 10.17 8.84 13.49
N LYS A 251 10.54 9.89 12.77
CA LYS A 251 11.47 10.91 13.30
C LYS A 251 10.89 11.32 14.65
N ALA A 252 11.49 10.84 15.74
CA ALA A 252 11.16 11.37 17.03
C ALA A 252 11.49 12.86 16.92
N GLU A 253 10.50 13.74 17.07
CA GLU A 253 10.74 15.15 17.27
C GLU A 253 11.43 15.26 18.64
N ILE A 254 12.74 15.11 18.63
CA ILE A 254 13.55 15.35 19.84
C ILE A 254 13.53 16.86 20.02
N SER A 255 12.78 17.34 21.00
CA SER A 255 12.85 18.73 21.39
C SER A 255 14.24 19.01 21.94
N PHE A 256 14.82 20.16 21.60
CA PHE A 256 16.08 20.62 22.18
C PHE A 256 16.11 20.56 23.72
N LYS A 257 14.95 20.60 24.36
CA LYS A 257 14.78 20.50 25.84
C LYS A 257 15.05 19.10 26.38
N ASP A 258 14.97 18.08 25.53
CA ASP A 258 15.16 16.67 25.93
C ASP A 258 16.61 16.19 25.75
N LEU A 259 17.48 17.05 25.20
CA LEU A 259 18.86 16.73 24.91
C LEU A 259 19.76 17.07 26.11
N LYS A 260 20.55 16.09 26.56
CA LYS A 260 21.59 16.33 27.57
C LYS A 260 22.83 16.89 26.88
N LEU A 261 23.11 18.15 27.12
CA LEU A 261 24.32 18.82 26.66
C LEU A 261 25.50 18.50 27.58
N ASP A 262 26.73 18.47 27.03
CA ASP A 262 27.94 18.44 27.85
C ASP A 262 28.20 19.80 28.55
N ALA A 263 29.27 19.88 29.30
CA ALA A 263 29.63 21.10 30.03
C ALA A 263 29.89 22.32 29.13
N ASN A 264 30.11 22.14 27.83
CA ASN A 264 30.33 23.18 26.82
C ASN A 264 29.06 23.44 25.97
N GLY A 265 27.95 22.81 26.29
CA GLY A 265 26.69 22.95 25.53
C GLY A 265 26.68 22.15 24.21
N LEU A 266 27.53 21.12 24.08
CA LEU A 266 27.63 20.29 22.89
C LEU A 266 26.91 18.94 23.13
N ILE A 267 26.42 18.36 22.04
CA ILE A 267 25.83 17.01 22.02
C ILE A 267 26.74 16.12 21.17
N PRO A 268 27.23 14.99 21.68
CA PRO A 268 27.89 14.02 20.84
C PRO A 268 26.88 13.41 19.86
N VAL A 269 27.08 13.65 18.57
CA VAL A 269 26.28 13.06 17.50
C VAL A 269 27.10 11.95 16.85
N VAL A 270 26.56 10.74 16.86
CA VAL A 270 27.09 9.62 16.06
C VAL A 270 26.24 9.52 14.82
N VAL A 271 26.84 9.83 13.66
CA VAL A 271 26.21 9.62 12.36
C VAL A 271 26.53 8.20 11.92
N GLN A 272 25.52 7.42 11.67
CA GLN A 272 25.64 6.04 11.24
C GLN A 272 24.91 5.85 9.91
N ASP A 273 25.58 5.19 8.95
CA ASP A 273 24.92 4.78 7.72
C ASP A 273 23.80 3.79 8.05
N TYR A 274 22.60 4.12 7.61
CA TYR A 274 21.42 3.35 7.98
C TYR A 274 21.31 2.01 7.22
N VAL A 275 22.04 1.85 6.11
CA VAL A 275 21.99 0.65 5.26
C VAL A 275 22.96 -0.42 5.77
N ASN A 276 24.19 -0.03 6.13
CA ASN A 276 25.23 -0.98 6.53
C ASN A 276 25.65 -0.88 8.01
N GLY A 277 25.17 0.15 8.72
CA GLY A 277 25.47 0.35 10.15
C GLY A 277 26.86 0.92 10.43
N GLU A 278 27.63 1.36 9.41
CA GLU A 278 28.94 1.97 9.62
C GLU A 278 28.79 3.37 10.25
N VAL A 279 29.67 3.68 11.20
CA VAL A 279 29.77 5.02 11.79
C VAL A 279 30.55 5.89 10.83
N LEU A 280 29.95 7.00 10.40
CA LEU A 280 30.52 7.98 9.46
C LEU A 280 31.29 9.05 10.20
#